data_66ff5278983efada6043ba7f19a2e82f
#
_entry.id   66ff5278983efada6043ba7f19a2e82f
#
_cell.length_a   1.000
_cell.length_b   1.000
_cell.length_c   1.000
_cell.angle_alpha   90.00
_cell.angle_beta   90.00
_cell.angle_gamma   90.00
#
_symmetry.space_group_name_H-M   'P 1'
#
loop_
_entity.id
_entity.type
_entity.pdbx_description
1 polymer ?
#
loop_
_entity_poly.entity_id
_entity_poly.type
_entity_poly.pdbx_seq_one_letter_code
_entity_poly.pdbx_strand_id
1 'polypeptide(L)'
;WTVLHAVAGGYDGYLRWAVNSWTADPLRDSRFRTWAAGDTYSIYPGPRSSIRFERLVEGIQDCEKIRILREELTTKGAKGKLEKLNKTVAKITPEGLSETQESATQMVNEIHKLLNTL
;
A
#
# COMPACT_ATOMS: atom_id res chain seq x y z
N TRP A 1 2.02 -0.15 2.18
CA TRP A 1 3.09 0.56 1.50
C TRP A 1 3.01 0.45 -0.03
N THR A 2 3.09 -0.73 -0.61
CA THR A 2 3.27 -0.93 -2.07
C THR A 2 2.22 -0.20 -2.91
N VAL A 3 0.94 -0.28 -2.54
CA VAL A 3 -0.15 0.36 -3.30
C VAL A 3 -0.11 1.89 -3.12
N LEU A 4 0.17 2.36 -1.89
CA LEU A 4 0.35 3.80 -1.64
C LEU A 4 1.56 4.37 -2.40
N HIS A 5 2.65 3.60 -2.52
CA HIS A 5 3.79 3.99 -3.34
C HIS A 5 3.42 4.10 -4.82
N ALA A 6 2.56 3.20 -5.33
CA ALA A 6 2.06 3.32 -6.71
C ALA A 6 1.27 4.64 -6.91
N VAL A 7 0.43 5.03 -5.94
CA VAL A 7 -0.29 6.31 -5.99
C VAL A 7 0.66 7.51 -5.92
N ALA A 8 1.69 7.44 -5.06
CA ALA A 8 2.70 8.49 -4.95
C ALA A 8 3.51 8.68 -6.24
N GLY A 9 3.82 7.56 -6.92
CA GLY A 9 4.52 7.54 -8.20
C GLY A 9 3.65 7.88 -9.42
N GLY A 10 2.34 8.08 -9.24
CA GLY A 10 1.42 8.34 -10.35
C GLY A 10 1.19 7.15 -11.27
N TYR A 11 1.37 5.92 -10.77
CA TYR A 11 1.12 4.71 -11.53
C TYR A 11 -0.38 4.36 -11.55
N ASP A 12 -0.87 3.87 -12.69
CA ASP A 12 -2.27 3.50 -12.88
C ASP A 12 -2.64 2.15 -12.25
N GLY A 13 -1.65 1.39 -11.79
CA GLY A 13 -1.91 0.08 -11.21
C GLY A 13 -0.70 -0.58 -10.58
N TYR A 14 -0.96 -1.72 -9.97
CA TYR A 14 0.04 -2.60 -9.35
C TYR A 14 -0.14 -4.03 -9.84
N LEU A 15 0.92 -4.60 -10.35
CA LEU A 15 0.95 -6.00 -10.79
C LEU A 15 1.94 -6.79 -9.92
N ARG A 16 1.44 -7.84 -9.26
CA ARG A 16 2.27 -8.85 -8.63
C ARG A 16 2.48 -10.01 -9.59
N TRP A 17 3.73 -10.46 -9.76
CA TRP A 17 4.06 -11.54 -10.68
C TRP A 17 3.44 -12.89 -10.28
N ALA A 18 3.17 -13.10 -8.99
CA ALA A 18 2.51 -14.30 -8.47
C ALA A 18 1.65 -13.98 -7.24
N VAL A 19 0.46 -14.57 -7.21
CA VAL A 19 -0.51 -14.45 -6.11
C VAL A 19 -0.60 -15.75 -5.31
N ASN A 20 -0.43 -16.90 -5.97
CA ASN A 20 -0.66 -18.24 -5.44
C ASN A 20 0.37 -19.28 -5.90
N SER A 21 1.60 -18.87 -6.18
CA SER A 21 2.69 -19.81 -6.49
C SER A 21 3.19 -20.44 -5.20
N TRP A 22 2.54 -21.53 -4.80
CA TRP A 22 2.78 -22.18 -3.52
C TRP A 22 4.01 -23.09 -3.54
N THR A 23 4.62 -23.26 -2.37
CA THR A 23 5.55 -24.37 -2.08
C THR A 23 4.80 -25.70 -2.03
N ALA A 24 5.50 -26.81 -1.85
CA ALA A 24 4.89 -28.14 -1.76
C ALA A 24 3.92 -28.25 -0.56
N ASP A 25 4.23 -27.61 0.56
CA ASP A 25 3.36 -27.55 1.76
C ASP A 25 3.36 -26.13 2.34
N PRO A 26 2.61 -25.19 1.74
CA PRO A 26 2.67 -23.78 2.09
C PRO A 26 2.12 -23.46 3.50
N LEU A 27 1.36 -24.39 4.10
CA LEU A 27 0.83 -24.23 5.45
C LEU A 27 1.87 -24.54 6.54
N ARG A 28 2.92 -25.29 6.21
CA ARG A 28 3.99 -25.68 7.13
C ARG A 28 5.32 -25.03 6.78
N ASP A 29 5.60 -24.90 5.49
CA ASP A 29 6.86 -24.36 5.03
C ASP A 29 6.67 -23.39 3.84
N SER A 30 6.95 -22.14 4.06
CA SER A 30 6.85 -21.08 3.04
C SER A 30 8.16 -20.84 2.28
N ARG A 31 9.20 -21.62 2.56
CA ARG A 31 10.53 -21.42 1.96
C ARG A 31 10.60 -21.97 0.54
N PHE A 32 11.00 -21.11 -0.38
CA PHE A 32 11.36 -21.48 -1.74
C PHE A 32 12.90 -21.48 -1.86
N ARG A 33 13.45 -22.28 -2.79
CA ARG A 33 14.90 -22.31 -3.03
C ARG A 33 15.43 -20.99 -3.58
N THR A 34 14.66 -20.35 -4.46
CA THR A 34 15.10 -19.17 -5.24
C THR A 34 14.57 -17.86 -4.65
N TRP A 35 13.44 -17.89 -3.95
CA TRP A 35 12.72 -16.70 -3.49
C TRP A 35 12.64 -16.65 -1.97
N ALA A 36 12.54 -15.45 -1.43
CA ALA A 36 12.33 -15.28 0.00
C ALA A 36 11.05 -15.98 0.48
N ALA A 37 11.04 -16.47 1.72
CA ALA A 37 9.91 -17.17 2.30
C ALA A 37 8.61 -16.33 2.21
N GLY A 38 7.58 -16.91 1.59
CA GLY A 38 6.29 -16.28 1.38
C GLY A 38 6.24 -15.20 0.30
N ASP A 39 7.33 -14.96 -0.45
CA ASP A 39 7.35 -13.96 -1.52
C ASP A 39 6.49 -14.35 -2.73
N THR A 40 6.34 -15.64 -2.99
CA THR A 40 5.69 -16.15 -4.20
C THR A 40 4.17 -16.26 -4.11
N TYR A 41 3.58 -15.97 -2.95
CA TYR A 41 2.13 -16.03 -2.77
C TYR A 41 1.61 -15.05 -1.72
N SER A 42 0.41 -14.55 -1.95
CA SER A 42 -0.31 -13.65 -1.03
C SER A 42 -1.51 -14.35 -0.38
N ILE A 43 -2.01 -15.43 -0.97
CA ILE A 43 -3.11 -16.26 -0.44
C ILE A 43 -2.63 -17.68 -0.23
N TYR A 44 -3.21 -18.37 0.74
CA TYR A 44 -2.97 -19.79 1.00
C TYR A 44 -3.98 -20.68 0.28
N PRO A 45 -3.73 -21.98 0.13
CA PRO A 45 -4.70 -22.93 -0.42
C PRO A 45 -6.03 -22.93 0.35
N GLY A 46 -7.14 -23.02 -0.39
CA GLY A 46 -8.49 -22.91 0.17
C GLY A 46 -8.84 -21.46 0.50
N PRO A 47 -9.91 -21.20 1.27
CA PRO A 47 -10.38 -19.84 1.59
C PRO A 47 -9.55 -19.23 2.74
N ARG A 48 -8.22 -19.20 2.61
CA ARG A 48 -7.31 -18.69 3.64
C ARG A 48 -6.57 -17.46 3.13
N SER A 49 -6.77 -16.37 3.85
CA SER A 49 -6.03 -15.13 3.63
C SER A 49 -4.62 -15.17 4.23
N SER A 50 -3.86 -14.12 4.02
CA SER A 50 -2.59 -13.86 4.69
C SER A 50 -2.51 -12.39 5.08
N ILE A 51 -1.62 -12.08 6.03
CA ILE A 51 -1.36 -10.69 6.40
C ILE A 51 -0.92 -9.85 5.20
N ARG A 52 -0.23 -10.43 4.22
CA ARG A 52 0.18 -9.75 2.98
C ARG A 52 -1.01 -9.38 2.12
N PHE A 53 -1.99 -10.30 2.01
CA PHE A 53 -3.21 -10.04 1.24
C PHE A 53 -4.10 -9.01 1.93
N GLU A 54 -4.29 -9.11 3.25
CA GLU A 54 -5.07 -8.13 4.02
C GLU A 54 -4.46 -6.72 3.93
N ARG A 55 -3.13 -6.61 4.00
CA ARG A 55 -2.44 -5.33 3.83
C ARG A 55 -2.52 -4.78 2.39
N LEU A 56 -2.63 -5.66 1.40
CA LEU A 56 -2.89 -5.24 0.02
C LEU A 56 -4.30 -4.67 -0.12
N VAL A 57 -5.31 -5.36 0.44
CA VAL A 57 -6.71 -4.90 0.43
C VAL A 57 -6.84 -3.54 1.13
N GLU A 58 -6.24 -3.40 2.31
CA GLU A 58 -6.19 -2.13 3.06
C GLU A 58 -5.56 -1.00 2.21
N GLY A 59 -4.42 -1.28 1.57
CA GLY A 59 -3.77 -0.31 0.69
C GLY A 59 -4.62 0.10 -0.52
N ILE A 60 -5.38 -0.81 -1.11
CA ILE A 60 -6.33 -0.50 -2.20
C ILE A 60 -7.44 0.43 -1.69
N GLN A 61 -7.98 0.15 -0.49
CA GLN A 61 -9.00 1.01 0.13
C GLN A 61 -8.47 2.42 0.41
N ASP A 62 -7.24 2.54 0.88
CA ASP A 62 -6.59 3.84 1.11
C ASP A 62 -6.39 4.62 -0.19
N CYS A 63 -6.01 3.94 -1.27
CA CYS A 63 -5.88 4.57 -2.59
C CYS A 63 -7.22 5.11 -3.09
N GLU A 64 -8.29 4.35 -2.90
CA GLU A 64 -9.64 4.81 -3.28
C GLU A 64 -10.10 6.00 -2.42
N LYS A 65 -9.84 6.00 -1.12
CA LYS A 65 -10.08 7.17 -0.26
C LYS A 65 -9.31 8.41 -0.73
N ILE A 66 -8.03 8.25 -1.08
CA ILE A 66 -7.20 9.35 -1.60
C ILE A 66 -7.82 9.89 -2.89
N ARG A 67 -8.25 9.03 -3.82
CA ARG A 67 -8.90 9.43 -5.07
C ARG A 67 -10.17 10.25 -4.81
N ILE A 68 -11.06 9.74 -3.97
CA ILE A 68 -12.31 10.41 -3.60
C ILE A 68 -12.04 11.77 -2.95
N LEU A 69 -11.14 11.80 -1.97
CA LEU A 69 -10.81 13.06 -1.26
C LEU A 69 -10.18 14.10 -2.21
N ARG A 70 -9.33 13.70 -3.14
CA ARG A 70 -8.79 14.62 -4.16
C ARG A 70 -9.91 15.25 -5.00
N GLU A 71 -10.87 14.46 -5.44
CA GLU A 71 -12.02 14.93 -6.21
C GLU A 71 -12.90 15.87 -5.39
N GLU A 72 -13.28 15.48 -4.17
CA GLU A 72 -14.11 16.30 -3.27
C GLU A 72 -13.43 17.61 -2.89
N LEU A 73 -12.16 17.57 -2.47
CA LEU A 73 -11.42 18.77 -2.05
C LEU A 73 -11.22 19.74 -3.23
N THR A 74 -11.05 19.21 -4.43
CA THR A 74 -10.98 20.02 -5.66
C THR A 74 -12.33 20.68 -5.93
N THR A 75 -13.41 19.95 -5.89
CA THR A 75 -14.78 20.46 -6.13
C THR A 75 -15.18 21.50 -5.08
N LYS A 76 -14.82 21.29 -3.81
CA LYS A 76 -15.08 22.23 -2.70
C LYS A 76 -14.13 23.44 -2.68
N GLY A 77 -13.12 23.49 -3.56
CA GLY A 77 -12.11 24.54 -3.57
C GLY A 77 -11.20 24.56 -2.32
N ALA A 78 -11.09 23.44 -1.61
CA ALA A 78 -10.35 23.33 -0.34
C ALA A 78 -8.84 23.15 -0.58
N LYS A 79 -8.21 24.12 -1.24
CA LYS A 79 -6.82 24.06 -1.74
C LYS A 79 -5.79 23.65 -0.66
N GLY A 80 -5.88 24.22 0.55
CA GLY A 80 -4.92 23.91 1.62
C GLY A 80 -4.99 22.44 2.09
N LYS A 81 -6.21 21.87 2.16
CA LYS A 81 -6.40 20.45 2.50
C LYS A 81 -5.90 19.55 1.39
N LEU A 82 -6.20 19.89 0.13
CA LEU A 82 -5.73 19.15 -1.05
C LEU A 82 -4.20 19.14 -1.13
N GLU A 83 -3.56 20.29 -0.90
CA GLU A 83 -2.10 20.41 -0.89
C GLU A 83 -1.49 19.56 0.23
N LYS A 84 -2.05 19.59 1.44
CA LYS A 84 -1.62 18.76 2.56
C LYS A 84 -1.71 17.27 2.22
N LEU A 85 -2.85 16.82 1.65
CA LEU A 85 -3.03 15.44 1.20
C LEU A 85 -1.96 15.03 0.20
N ASN A 86 -1.77 15.83 -0.85
CA ASN A 86 -0.82 15.53 -1.92
C ASN A 86 0.63 15.51 -1.40
N LYS A 87 1.02 16.45 -0.54
CA LYS A 87 2.37 16.47 0.09
C LYS A 87 2.61 15.23 0.95
N THR A 88 1.62 14.79 1.71
CA THR A 88 1.77 13.60 2.57
C THR A 88 1.88 12.33 1.73
N VAL A 89 1.06 12.19 0.68
CA VAL A 89 1.13 11.05 -0.25
C VAL A 89 2.47 11.02 -0.98
N ALA A 90 2.97 12.16 -1.45
CA ALA A 90 4.23 12.26 -2.21
C ALA A 90 5.47 11.79 -1.43
N LYS A 91 5.42 11.72 -0.11
CA LYS A 91 6.51 11.17 0.72
C LYS A 91 6.64 9.64 0.63
N ILE A 92 5.63 8.92 0.14
CA ILE A 92 5.61 7.45 0.08
C ILE A 92 6.50 6.95 -1.06
N THR A 93 7.79 7.23 -0.97
CA THR A 93 8.83 6.80 -1.91
C THR A 93 10.05 6.27 -1.15
N PRO A 94 10.93 5.48 -1.77
CA PRO A 94 12.18 5.07 -1.15
C PRO A 94 13.05 6.26 -0.74
N GLU A 95 13.08 7.31 -1.56
CA GLU A 95 13.78 8.56 -1.29
C GLU A 95 13.18 9.27 -0.07
N GLY A 96 11.84 9.36 0.00
CA GLY A 96 11.14 9.95 1.14
C GLY A 96 11.42 9.23 2.46
N LEU A 97 11.55 7.89 2.45
CA LEU A 97 11.99 7.13 3.62
C LEU A 97 13.40 7.53 4.08
N SER A 98 14.32 7.71 3.12
CA SER A 98 15.70 8.10 3.41
C SER A 98 15.80 9.52 3.94
N GLU A 99 15.06 10.46 3.36
CA GLU A 99 15.08 11.89 3.71
C GLU A 99 14.46 12.17 5.07
N THR A 100 13.33 11.54 5.39
CA THR A 100 12.60 11.79 6.63
C THR A 100 13.09 10.97 7.82
N GLN A 101 13.90 9.91 7.57
CA GLN A 101 14.30 8.91 8.55
C GLN A 101 13.10 8.18 9.21
N GLU A 102 11.92 8.29 8.63
CA GLU A 102 10.72 7.60 9.07
C GLU A 102 10.67 6.16 8.53
N SER A 103 10.10 5.26 9.31
CA SER A 103 9.81 3.91 8.81
C SER A 103 8.60 3.92 7.86
N ALA A 104 8.54 2.95 6.95
CA ALA A 104 7.37 2.76 6.09
C ALA A 104 6.04 2.67 6.88
N THR A 105 6.09 2.07 8.08
CA THR A 105 4.93 1.99 8.98
C THR A 105 4.51 3.35 9.50
N GLN A 106 5.44 4.21 9.88
CA GLN A 106 5.14 5.56 10.35
C GLN A 106 4.49 6.39 9.25
N MET A 107 5.01 6.35 8.04
CA MET A 107 4.43 7.05 6.88
C MET A 107 3.02 6.57 6.54
N VAL A 108 2.77 5.26 6.56
CA VAL A 108 1.43 4.72 6.36
C VAL A 108 0.47 5.18 7.46
N ASN A 109 0.91 5.17 8.71
CA ASN A 109 0.10 5.67 9.84
C ASN A 109 -0.20 7.17 9.73
N GLU A 110 0.73 7.98 9.21
CA GLU A 110 0.49 9.40 8.94
C GLU A 110 -0.62 9.58 7.90
N ILE A 111 -0.57 8.81 6.82
CA ILE A 111 -1.64 8.78 5.80
C ILE A 111 -2.99 8.38 6.43
N HIS A 112 -3.06 7.31 7.19
CA HIS A 112 -4.30 6.87 7.83
C HIS A 112 -4.90 7.95 8.74
N LYS A 113 -4.06 8.61 9.56
CA LYS A 113 -4.50 9.74 10.39
C LYS A 113 -5.06 10.88 9.55
N LEU A 114 -4.38 11.23 8.46
CA LEU A 114 -4.80 12.30 7.57
C LEU A 114 -6.12 11.98 6.89
N LEU A 115 -6.29 10.77 6.33
CA LEU A 115 -7.51 10.33 5.66
C LEU A 115 -8.74 10.31 6.58
N ASN A 116 -8.52 10.17 7.88
CA ASN A 116 -9.60 10.19 8.88
C ASN A 116 -9.94 11.61 9.40
N THR A 117 -9.16 12.63 9.03
CA THR A 117 -9.32 14.02 9.53
C THR A 117 -9.68 15.02 8.45
N LEU A 118 -9.59 14.66 7.18
CA LEU A 118 -9.94 15.52 6.03
C LEU A 118 -11.42 15.50 5.71
#